data_d71b1a8a22524ae72eba21381a5ac92a
#
_entry.id   d71b1a8a22524ae72eba21381a5ac92a
#
_cell.length_a   1.000
_cell.length_b   1.000
_cell.length_c   1.000
_cell.angle_alpha   90.00
_cell.angle_beta   90.00
_cell.angle_gamma   90.00
#
_symmetry.space_group_name_H-M   'P 1'
#
loop_
_entity.id
_entity.type
_entity.pdbx_description
1 polymer ?
#
loop_
_entity_poly.entity_id
_entity_poly.type
_entity_poly.pdbx_seq_one_letter_code
_entity_poly.pdbx_strand_id
1 'polypeptide(L)' 'MAFGKRIKFFRNRKGMKQKELGELLGFLGKTSDVRVAQYETEARTPKADLVKEMAQIF' A
#
# COMPACT_ATOMS: atom_id res chain seq x y z
N MET A 1 -5.63 -7.07 -14.48
CA MET A 1 -4.52 -6.24 -13.99
C MET A 1 -4.26 -6.57 -12.54
N ALA A 2 -3.01 -6.79 -12.17
CA ALA A 2 -2.65 -7.15 -10.80
C ALA A 2 -2.86 -5.95 -9.88
N PHE A 3 -3.51 -6.19 -8.74
CA PHE A 3 -3.81 -5.12 -7.77
C PHE A 3 -2.53 -4.52 -7.20
N GLY A 4 -1.51 -5.34 -6.95
CA GLY A 4 -0.25 -4.87 -6.40
C GLY A 4 0.47 -3.87 -7.31
N LYS A 5 0.43 -4.09 -8.60
CA LYS A 5 1.02 -3.16 -9.56
C LYS A 5 0.32 -1.80 -9.53
N ARG A 6 -0.98 -1.78 -9.32
CA ARG A 6 -1.74 -0.54 -9.22
C ARG A 6 -1.36 0.24 -7.96
N ILE A 7 -1.19 -0.45 -6.85
CA ILE A 7 -0.76 0.18 -5.60
C ILE A 7 0.60 0.87 -5.81
N LYS A 8 1.54 0.15 -6.39
CA LYS A 8 2.87 0.69 -6.67
C LYS A 8 2.81 1.88 -7.61
N PHE A 9 2.00 1.78 -8.67
CA PHE A 9 1.83 2.83 -9.66
C PHE A 9 1.33 4.12 -9.00
N PHE A 10 0.25 4.05 -8.26
CA PHE A 10 -0.32 5.23 -7.62
C PHE A 10 0.57 5.78 -6.53
N ARG A 11 1.23 4.91 -5.78
CA ARG A 11 2.18 5.33 -4.75
C ARG A 11 3.32 6.15 -5.37
N ASN A 12 3.91 5.64 -6.42
CA ASN A 12 5.00 6.32 -7.12
C ASN A 12 4.54 7.62 -7.75
N ARG A 13 3.34 7.63 -8.30
CA ARG A 13 2.76 8.82 -8.91
C ARG A 13 2.59 9.96 -7.90
N LYS A 14 2.30 9.61 -6.65
CA LYS A 14 2.18 10.59 -5.57
C LYS A 14 3.51 10.91 -4.90
N GLY A 15 4.59 10.28 -5.34
CA GLY A 15 5.91 10.51 -4.74
C GLY A 15 6.06 9.94 -3.35
N MET A 16 5.27 8.93 -3.00
CA MET A 16 5.28 8.33 -1.66
C MET A 16 6.23 7.14 -1.60
N LYS A 17 6.91 7.01 -0.48
CA LYS A 17 7.67 5.80 -0.17
C LYS A 17 6.74 4.74 0.41
N GLN A 18 7.15 3.46 0.34
CA GLN A 18 6.37 2.37 0.91
C GLN A 18 6.05 2.62 2.39
N LYS A 19 7.02 3.11 3.13
CA LYS A 19 6.84 3.43 4.55
C LYS A 19 5.77 4.50 4.75
N GLU A 20 5.77 5.53 3.94
CA GLU A 20 4.80 6.61 4.04
C GLU A 20 3.38 6.12 3.81
N LEU A 21 3.20 5.30 2.77
CA LEU A 21 1.89 4.72 2.50
C LEU A 21 1.45 3.81 3.65
N GLY A 22 2.36 2.99 4.15
CA GLY A 22 2.06 2.11 5.28
C GLY A 22 1.61 2.87 6.51
N GLU A 23 2.26 3.99 6.81
CA GLU A 23 1.88 4.84 7.94
C GLU A 23 0.49 5.44 7.75
N LEU A 24 0.19 5.89 6.54
CA LEU A 24 -1.14 6.44 6.24
C LEU A 24 -2.24 5.38 6.35
N LEU A 25 -1.90 4.12 6.10
CA LEU A 25 -2.83 3.00 6.24
C LEU A 25 -2.96 2.52 7.69
N GLY A 26 -2.21 3.11 8.60
CA GLY A 26 -2.28 2.76 10.02
C GLY A 26 -1.34 1.65 10.44
N PHE A 27 -0.42 1.24 9.59
CA PHE A 27 0.61 0.26 9.99
C PHE A 27 1.66 0.95 10.83
N LEU A 28 1.98 0.37 11.97
CA LEU A 28 2.89 0.98 12.92
C LEU A 28 4.27 0.35 12.88
N GLY A 29 5.30 1.15 13.15
CA GLY A 29 6.65 0.69 13.38
C GLY A 29 7.37 0.22 12.13
N LYS A 30 8.25 -0.76 12.34
CA LYS A 30 9.16 -1.23 11.29
C LYS A 30 8.51 -2.07 10.20
N THR A 31 7.24 -2.44 10.38
CA THR A 31 6.54 -3.32 9.45
C THR A 31 5.73 -2.58 8.39
N SER A 32 5.67 -1.24 8.47
CA SER A 32 4.84 -0.47 7.55
C SER A 32 5.28 -0.62 6.10
N ASP A 33 6.56 -0.51 5.82
CA ASP A 33 7.11 -0.68 4.48
C ASP A 33 7.04 -2.14 4.01
N VAL A 34 7.31 -3.08 4.91
CA VAL A 34 7.24 -4.51 4.60
C VAL A 34 5.84 -4.91 4.18
N ARG A 35 4.82 -4.43 4.90
CA ARG A 35 3.43 -4.74 4.55
C ARG A 35 3.03 -4.18 3.19
N VAL A 36 3.40 -2.95 2.91
CA VAL A 36 3.12 -2.35 1.60
C VAL A 36 3.84 -3.13 0.50
N ALA A 37 5.09 -3.50 0.72
CA ALA A 37 5.84 -4.30 -0.24
C ALA A 37 5.16 -5.64 -0.52
N GLN A 38 4.62 -6.29 0.51
CA GLN A 38 3.90 -7.56 0.35
C GLN A 38 2.63 -7.38 -0.48
N TYR A 39 1.91 -6.28 -0.31
CA TYR A 39 0.74 -6.00 -1.14
C TYR A 39 1.14 -5.69 -2.58
N GLU A 40 2.22 -4.96 -2.78
CA GLU A 40 2.68 -4.62 -4.13
C GLU A 40 3.18 -5.83 -4.91
N THR A 41 3.81 -6.79 -4.23
CA THR A 41 4.29 -8.03 -4.86
C THR A 41 3.23 -9.13 -4.87
N GLU A 42 2.07 -8.87 -4.28
CA GLU A 42 0.95 -9.80 -4.17
C GLU A 42 1.24 -11.01 -3.29
N ALA A 43 2.25 -10.91 -2.43
CA ALA A 43 2.48 -11.90 -1.38
C ALA A 43 1.34 -11.91 -0.37
N ARG A 44 0.62 -10.78 -0.26
CA ARG A 44 -0.60 -10.64 0.54
C ARG A 44 -1.65 -9.90 -0.25
N THR A 45 -2.92 -10.27 0.00
CA THR A 45 -4.07 -9.57 -0.58
C THR A 45 -4.67 -8.64 0.47
N PRO A 46 -4.82 -7.34 0.19
CA PRO A 46 -5.44 -6.44 1.15
C PRO A 46 -6.93 -6.74 1.31
N LYS A 47 -7.44 -6.56 2.54
CA LYS A 47 -8.86 -6.70 2.82
C LYS A 47 -9.64 -5.51 2.25
N ALA A 48 -10.95 -5.67 2.12
CA ALA A 48 -11.81 -4.64 1.53
C ALA A 48 -11.69 -3.29 2.22
N ASP A 49 -11.59 -3.27 3.55
CA ASP A 49 -11.45 -2.02 4.30
C ASP A 49 -10.16 -1.29 3.93
N LEU A 50 -9.08 -2.04 3.77
CA LEU A 50 -7.79 -1.48 3.39
C LEU A 50 -7.82 -0.95 1.97
N VAL A 51 -8.51 -1.64 1.07
CA VAL A 51 -8.69 -1.17 -0.30
C VAL A 51 -9.42 0.16 -0.33
N LYS A 52 -10.45 0.32 0.50
CA LYS A 52 -11.18 1.59 0.61
C LYS A 52 -10.28 2.72 1.10
N GLU A 53 -9.44 2.45 2.09
CA GLU A 53 -8.49 3.44 2.60
C GLU A 53 -7.49 3.85 1.52
N MET A 54 -6.98 2.89 0.77
CA MET A 54 -6.07 3.17 -0.34
C MET A 54 -6.73 4.05 -1.40
N ALA A 55 -7.99 3.77 -1.72
CA ALA A 55 -8.75 4.56 -2.69
C ALA A 55 -8.92 6.01 -2.23
N GLN A 56 -9.04 6.25 -0.94
CA GLN A 56 -9.14 7.61 -0.40
C GLN A 56 -7.80 8.34 -0.42
N ILE A 57 -6.70 7.62 -0.26
CA ILE A 57 -5.36 8.20 -0.30
C ILE A 57 -4.97 8.54 -1.75
N PHE A 58 -5.31 7.66 -2.66
CA PHE A 58 -5.00 7.82 -4.07
C PHE A 58 -6.13 8.57 -4.79
#